data_f07bf8c3525eafb4cd3fea92e4ef0afe
#
_entry.id   f07bf8c3525eafb4cd3fea92e4ef0afe
#
_cell.length_a   1.000
_cell.length_b   1.000
_cell.length_c   1.000
_cell.angle_alpha   90.00
_cell.angle_beta   90.00
_cell.angle_gamma   90.00
#
_symmetry.space_group_name_H-M   'P 1'
#
loop_
_entity.id
_entity.type
_entity.pdbx_description
1 polymer ?
#
loop_
_entity_poly.entity_id
_entity_poly.type
_entity_poly.pdbx_seq_one_letter_code
_entity_poly.pdbx_strand_id
1 'polypeptide(L)'
;QLDEKTFVFLLEEAIEKGNFREDLFHRINEFMLPIPELRERKEDILLFANFFLDQANRDLGKHVTGFDMKASAALQGYHWPGNLRQMKNIIKRATLLAEQEYISLTELGTELLTPAAPTLALKNEDTEKQQILEALRQTANNKSNLSALMHTETDTEAAFC
;
A
#
# COMPACT_ATOMS: atom_id res chain seq x y z
N GLN A 1 -3.91 -9.80 -1.40
CA GLN A 1 -5.31 -9.49 -1.71
C GLN A 1 -5.98 -10.83 -1.98
N LEU A 2 -6.99 -11.18 -1.17
CA LEU A 2 -7.75 -12.41 -1.34
C LEU A 2 -8.70 -12.19 -2.52
N ASP A 3 -8.63 -13.06 -3.52
CA ASP A 3 -9.63 -13.06 -4.57
C ASP A 3 -10.97 -13.57 -4.03
N GLU A 4 -12.03 -13.29 -4.77
CA GLU A 4 -13.41 -13.63 -4.41
C GLU A 4 -13.57 -15.14 -4.10
N LYS A 5 -12.99 -16.00 -4.95
CA LYS A 5 -13.06 -17.45 -4.80
C LYS A 5 -12.36 -17.94 -3.53
N THR A 6 -11.19 -17.38 -3.23
CA THR A 6 -10.44 -17.69 -2.00
C THR A 6 -11.20 -17.23 -0.76
N PHE A 7 -11.87 -16.06 -0.81
CA PHE A 7 -12.66 -15.56 0.31
C PHE A 7 -13.86 -16.46 0.61
N VAL A 8 -14.62 -16.85 -0.42
CA VAL A 8 -15.75 -17.77 -0.29
C VAL A 8 -15.29 -19.13 0.27
N PHE A 9 -14.22 -19.69 -0.29
CA PHE A 9 -13.65 -20.95 0.16
C PHE A 9 -13.22 -20.93 1.63
N LEU A 10 -12.57 -19.84 2.09
CA LEU A 10 -12.18 -19.70 3.50
C LEU A 10 -13.39 -19.61 4.45
N LEU A 11 -14.49 -18.99 4.00
CA LEU A 11 -15.72 -18.93 4.79
C LEU A 11 -16.39 -20.31 4.87
N GLU A 12 -16.43 -21.05 3.78
CA GLU A 12 -16.97 -22.43 3.74
C GLU A 12 -16.16 -23.35 4.68
N GLU A 13 -14.83 -23.27 4.62
CA GLU A 13 -13.96 -24.02 5.53
C GLU A 13 -14.17 -23.62 7.01
N ALA A 14 -14.42 -22.32 7.28
CA ALA A 14 -14.72 -21.85 8.64
C ALA A 14 -16.08 -22.33 9.14
N ILE A 15 -17.07 -22.51 8.25
CA ILE A 15 -18.38 -23.12 8.58
C ILE A 15 -18.20 -24.60 8.93
N GLU A 16 -17.47 -25.37 8.11
CA GLU A 16 -17.18 -26.78 8.37
C GLU A 16 -16.48 -27.00 9.71
N LYS A 17 -15.59 -26.08 10.10
CA LYS A 17 -14.89 -26.09 11.39
C LYS A 17 -15.74 -25.57 12.57
N GLY A 18 -16.97 -25.12 12.33
CA GLY A 18 -17.86 -24.54 13.34
C GLY A 18 -17.43 -23.14 13.85
N ASN A 19 -16.47 -22.50 13.20
CA ASN A 19 -15.95 -21.18 13.56
C ASN A 19 -16.75 -20.03 12.94
N PHE A 20 -17.63 -20.33 11.97
CA PHE A 20 -18.48 -19.35 11.33
C PHE A 20 -19.89 -19.91 11.15
N ARG A 21 -20.90 -19.07 11.36
CA ARG A 21 -22.31 -19.50 11.24
C ARG A 21 -22.76 -19.55 9.80
N GLU A 22 -23.37 -20.65 9.41
CA GLU A 22 -23.87 -20.87 8.05
C GLU A 22 -24.99 -19.88 7.68
N ASP A 23 -25.89 -19.54 8.63
CA ASP A 23 -26.96 -18.57 8.41
C ASP A 23 -26.40 -17.17 8.09
N LEU A 24 -25.29 -16.80 8.72
CA LEU A 24 -24.61 -15.53 8.46
C LEU A 24 -23.95 -15.53 7.09
N PHE A 25 -23.33 -16.66 6.69
CA PHE A 25 -22.77 -16.81 5.36
C PHE A 25 -23.82 -16.58 4.26
N HIS A 26 -24.96 -17.21 4.37
CA HIS A 26 -26.05 -17.05 3.40
C HIS A 26 -26.56 -15.59 3.33
N ARG A 27 -26.63 -14.89 4.45
CA ARG A 27 -27.02 -13.47 4.47
C ARG A 27 -25.99 -12.54 3.85
N ILE A 28 -24.70 -12.83 4.00
CA ILE A 28 -23.62 -12.03 3.39
C ILE A 28 -23.51 -12.33 1.89
N ASN A 29 -23.74 -13.58 1.50
CA ASN A 29 -23.58 -14.06 0.12
C ASN A 29 -24.88 -13.95 -0.72
N GLU A 30 -25.91 -13.28 -0.21
CA GLU A 30 -27.20 -13.12 -0.91
C GLU A 30 -27.05 -12.32 -2.21
N PHE A 31 -26.13 -11.36 -2.24
CA PHE A 31 -25.85 -10.56 -3.42
C PHE A 31 -24.35 -10.24 -3.51
N MET A 32 -23.71 -10.70 -4.58
CA MET A 32 -22.30 -10.49 -4.85
C MET A 32 -22.12 -9.50 -5.98
N LEU A 33 -21.46 -8.38 -5.71
CA LEU A 33 -21.13 -7.36 -6.68
C LEU A 33 -19.61 -7.27 -6.85
N PRO A 34 -19.03 -7.79 -7.95
CA PRO A 34 -17.62 -7.62 -8.22
C PRO A 34 -17.30 -6.16 -8.55
N ILE A 35 -16.45 -5.54 -7.75
CA ILE A 35 -15.96 -4.18 -8.00
C ILE A 35 -14.55 -4.31 -8.58
N PRO A 36 -14.31 -3.88 -9.83
CA PRO A 36 -12.99 -3.94 -10.44
C PRO A 36 -11.99 -3.07 -9.67
N GLU A 37 -10.75 -3.54 -9.60
CA GLU A 37 -9.67 -2.79 -8.95
C GLU A 37 -9.32 -1.53 -9.75
N LEU A 38 -8.76 -0.54 -9.06
CA LEU A 38 -8.39 0.73 -9.69
C LEU A 38 -7.38 0.56 -10.82
N ARG A 39 -6.49 -0.43 -10.73
CA ARG A 39 -5.53 -0.78 -11.80
C ARG A 39 -6.19 -1.22 -13.12
N GLU A 40 -7.42 -1.74 -13.05
CA GLU A 40 -8.21 -2.18 -14.21
C GLU A 40 -9.02 -1.02 -14.83
N ARG A 41 -9.10 0.12 -14.11
CA ARG A 41 -9.88 1.31 -14.46
C ARG A 41 -8.97 2.54 -14.57
N LYS A 42 -7.90 2.45 -15.35
CA LYS A 42 -6.87 3.50 -15.46
C LYS A 42 -7.43 4.86 -15.92
N GLU A 43 -8.45 4.85 -16.75
CA GLU A 43 -9.15 6.05 -17.23
C GLU A 43 -9.86 6.81 -16.11
N ASP A 44 -10.29 6.12 -15.06
CA ASP A 44 -10.97 6.73 -13.92
C ASP A 44 -10.00 7.29 -12.87
N ILE A 45 -8.70 6.96 -12.94
CA ILE A 45 -7.71 7.36 -11.93
C ILE A 45 -7.70 8.86 -11.72
N LEU A 46 -7.61 9.65 -12.79
CA LEU A 46 -7.57 11.11 -12.68
C LEU A 46 -8.90 11.69 -12.19
N LEU A 47 -10.02 11.06 -12.53
CA LEU A 47 -11.34 11.46 -12.03
C LEU A 47 -11.40 11.31 -10.50
N PHE A 48 -10.98 10.15 -9.98
CA PHE A 48 -10.92 9.93 -8.54
C PHE A 48 -9.87 10.81 -7.85
N ALA A 49 -8.72 11.03 -8.50
CA ALA A 49 -7.69 11.91 -7.98
C ALA A 49 -8.21 13.34 -7.78
N ASN A 50 -8.87 13.92 -8.78
CA ASN A 50 -9.47 15.24 -8.68
C ASN A 50 -10.58 15.30 -7.62
N PHE A 51 -11.42 14.27 -7.54
CA PHE A 51 -12.45 14.17 -6.50
C PHE A 51 -11.84 14.22 -5.08
N PHE A 52 -10.76 13.46 -4.84
CA PHE A 52 -10.07 13.49 -3.55
C PHE A 52 -9.31 14.79 -3.30
N LEU A 53 -8.81 15.44 -4.35
CA LEU A 53 -8.20 16.76 -4.25
C LEU A 53 -9.22 17.81 -3.79
N ASP A 54 -10.40 17.83 -4.41
CA ASP A 54 -11.49 18.72 -4.01
C ASP A 54 -11.94 18.47 -2.57
N GLN A 55 -11.99 17.22 -2.16
CA GLN A 55 -12.29 16.87 -0.77
C GLN A 55 -11.19 17.36 0.18
N ALA A 56 -9.91 17.13 -0.18
CA ALA A 56 -8.77 17.57 0.62
C ALA A 56 -8.70 19.10 0.73
N ASN A 57 -8.97 19.83 -0.36
CA ASN A 57 -9.04 21.29 -0.35
C ASN A 57 -10.08 21.79 0.67
N ARG A 58 -11.28 21.21 0.67
CA ARG A 58 -12.34 21.56 1.65
C ARG A 58 -11.92 21.24 3.08
N ASP A 59 -11.35 20.04 3.31
CA ASP A 59 -10.95 19.57 4.64
C ASP A 59 -9.79 20.40 5.23
N LEU A 60 -8.87 20.89 4.39
CA LEU A 60 -7.62 21.54 4.80
C LEU A 60 -7.64 23.06 4.61
N GLY A 61 -8.70 23.62 4.02
CA GLY A 61 -8.78 25.05 3.69
C GLY A 61 -7.73 25.48 2.65
N LYS A 62 -7.37 24.57 1.74
CA LYS A 62 -6.42 24.81 0.65
C LYS A 62 -7.17 25.08 -0.67
N HIS A 63 -6.45 25.62 -1.66
CA HIS A 63 -6.98 25.98 -2.99
C HIS A 63 -6.07 25.45 -4.10
N VAL A 64 -5.68 24.20 -4.01
CA VAL A 64 -4.86 23.56 -5.04
C VAL A 64 -5.74 23.24 -6.24
N THR A 65 -5.31 23.65 -7.43
CA THR A 65 -6.12 23.57 -8.67
C THR A 65 -6.07 22.17 -9.30
N GLY A 66 -4.93 21.47 -9.19
CA GLY A 66 -4.79 20.16 -9.84
C GLY A 66 -3.42 19.53 -9.66
N PHE A 67 -3.07 18.66 -10.60
CA PHE A 67 -1.80 17.95 -10.66
C PHE A 67 -1.01 18.43 -11.87
N ASP A 68 0.31 18.57 -11.76
CA ASP A 68 1.15 18.82 -12.92
C ASP A 68 1.17 17.60 -13.87
N MET A 69 1.78 17.78 -15.04
CA MET A 69 1.83 16.70 -16.05
C MET A 69 2.57 15.45 -15.55
N LYS A 70 3.64 15.62 -14.77
CA LYS A 70 4.44 14.51 -14.23
C LYS A 70 3.70 13.78 -13.12
N ALA A 71 3.04 14.51 -12.23
CA ALA A 71 2.20 13.97 -11.19
C ALA A 71 1.01 13.18 -11.77
N SER A 72 0.34 13.74 -12.78
CA SER A 72 -0.77 13.08 -13.48
C SER A 72 -0.33 11.77 -14.14
N ALA A 73 0.82 11.76 -14.81
CA ALA A 73 1.37 10.55 -15.42
C ALA A 73 1.75 9.50 -14.36
N ALA A 74 2.33 9.91 -13.23
CA ALA A 74 2.67 9.02 -12.13
C ALA A 74 1.42 8.40 -11.49
N LEU A 75 0.36 9.19 -11.26
CA LEU A 75 -0.91 8.70 -10.74
C LEU A 75 -1.52 7.61 -11.64
N GLN A 76 -1.51 7.82 -12.97
CA GLN A 76 -2.02 6.85 -13.94
C GLN A 76 -1.15 5.60 -14.09
N GLY A 77 0.17 5.73 -13.90
CA GLY A 77 1.13 4.63 -14.02
C GLY A 77 1.21 3.74 -12.79
N TYR A 78 0.75 4.22 -11.64
CA TYR A 78 0.87 3.47 -10.39
C TYR A 78 -0.19 2.36 -10.27
N HIS A 79 0.17 1.24 -9.61
CA HIS A 79 -0.68 0.04 -9.53
C HIS A 79 -1.78 0.11 -8.45
N TRP A 80 -1.71 1.07 -7.54
CA TRP A 80 -2.71 1.29 -6.48
C TRP A 80 -3.05 0.05 -5.65
N PRO A 81 -2.08 -0.63 -5.00
CA PRO A 81 -2.34 -1.84 -4.22
C PRO A 81 -3.35 -1.61 -3.07
N GLY A 82 -3.39 -0.40 -2.52
CA GLY A 82 -4.38 0.00 -1.51
C GLY A 82 -5.63 0.67 -2.10
N ASN A 83 -5.80 0.59 -3.44
CA ASN A 83 -6.97 1.07 -4.15
C ASN A 83 -7.31 2.55 -3.81
N LEU A 84 -8.58 2.91 -3.78
CA LEU A 84 -9.06 4.28 -3.49
C LEU A 84 -8.66 4.79 -2.10
N ARG A 85 -8.51 3.92 -1.10
CA ARG A 85 -8.09 4.32 0.25
C ARG A 85 -6.67 4.85 0.25
N GLN A 86 -5.76 4.19 -0.45
CA GLN A 86 -4.38 4.64 -0.61
C GLN A 86 -4.33 5.96 -1.37
N MET A 87 -5.05 6.06 -2.49
CA MET A 87 -5.13 7.27 -3.30
C MET A 87 -5.60 8.47 -2.47
N LYS A 88 -6.70 8.34 -1.74
CA LYS A 88 -7.22 9.38 -0.84
C LYS A 88 -6.15 9.88 0.14
N ASN A 89 -5.43 8.96 0.78
CA ASN A 89 -4.40 9.32 1.77
C ASN A 89 -3.20 10.04 1.14
N ILE A 90 -2.72 9.55 -0.01
CA ILE A 90 -1.61 10.18 -0.75
C ILE A 90 -1.99 11.60 -1.19
N ILE A 91 -3.17 11.76 -1.79
CA ILE A 91 -3.64 13.06 -2.28
C ILE A 91 -3.86 14.03 -1.12
N LYS A 92 -4.47 13.58 -0.01
CA LYS A 92 -4.66 14.43 1.18
C LYS A 92 -3.31 14.92 1.74
N ARG A 93 -2.31 14.03 1.82
CA ARG A 93 -0.94 14.38 2.23
C ARG A 93 -0.30 15.36 1.25
N ALA A 94 -0.37 15.10 -0.04
CA ALA A 94 0.18 15.96 -1.08
C ALA A 94 -0.46 17.35 -1.06
N THR A 95 -1.79 17.43 -0.89
CA THR A 95 -2.51 18.71 -0.77
C THR A 95 -2.05 19.51 0.46
N LEU A 96 -1.81 18.83 1.59
CA LEU A 96 -1.29 19.47 2.81
C LEU A 96 0.09 20.10 2.57
N LEU A 97 0.98 19.36 1.86
CA LEU A 97 2.35 19.76 1.56
C LEU A 97 2.45 20.74 0.40
N ALA A 98 1.43 20.86 -0.43
CA ALA A 98 1.43 21.72 -1.59
C ALA A 98 1.61 23.19 -1.20
N GLU A 99 2.65 23.82 -1.74
CA GLU A 99 2.94 25.25 -1.61
C GLU A 99 2.53 26.04 -2.86
N GLN A 100 2.29 25.32 -3.97
CA GLN A 100 1.93 25.90 -5.25
C GLN A 100 0.49 25.54 -5.65
N GLU A 101 0.03 26.13 -6.73
CA GLU A 101 -1.31 25.92 -7.28
C GLU A 101 -1.52 24.48 -7.81
N TYR A 102 -0.44 23.80 -8.23
CA TYR A 102 -0.48 22.44 -8.75
C TYR A 102 0.41 21.52 -7.91
N ILE A 103 -0.10 20.34 -7.60
CA ILE A 103 0.66 19.25 -6.95
C ILE A 103 1.67 18.70 -7.94
N SER A 104 2.93 18.71 -7.54
CA SER A 104 4.02 18.12 -8.30
C SER A 104 4.29 16.68 -7.85
N LEU A 105 5.15 15.98 -8.60
CA LEU A 105 5.55 14.62 -8.30
C LEU A 105 6.25 14.48 -6.94
N THR A 106 6.96 15.52 -6.50
CA THR A 106 7.66 15.52 -5.20
C THR A 106 6.71 15.49 -4.01
N GLU A 107 5.58 16.17 -4.09
CA GLU A 107 4.56 16.21 -3.03
C GLU A 107 3.73 14.92 -2.97
N LEU A 108 3.57 14.23 -4.11
CA LEU A 108 2.95 12.91 -4.13
C LEU A 108 3.78 11.84 -3.40
N GLY A 109 5.10 12.06 -3.32
CA GLY A 109 6.04 11.19 -2.60
C GLY A 109 6.69 10.13 -3.48
N THR A 110 7.79 9.58 -2.97
CA THR A 110 8.62 8.58 -3.66
C THR A 110 7.90 7.24 -3.90
N GLU A 111 6.79 7.00 -3.21
CA GLU A 111 5.99 5.77 -3.35
C GLU A 111 5.49 5.58 -4.78
N LEU A 112 5.15 6.67 -5.49
CA LEU A 112 4.71 6.61 -6.88
C LEU A 112 5.86 6.51 -7.88
N LEU A 113 7.10 6.77 -7.45
CA LEU A 113 8.30 6.68 -8.29
C LEU A 113 8.88 5.26 -8.33
N THR A 114 8.64 4.46 -7.32
CA THR A 114 9.06 3.07 -7.29
C THR A 114 8.03 2.23 -8.05
N PRO A 115 8.44 1.48 -9.12
CA PRO A 115 7.61 0.38 -9.59
C PRO A 115 7.33 -0.49 -8.38
N ALA A 116 6.06 -0.82 -8.15
CA ALA A 116 5.60 -1.51 -6.95
C ALA A 116 6.61 -2.58 -6.53
N ALA A 117 7.41 -2.28 -5.50
CA ALA A 117 8.11 -3.33 -4.81
C ALA A 117 7.04 -4.33 -4.40
N PRO A 118 7.24 -5.64 -4.60
CA PRO A 118 6.24 -6.62 -4.20
C PRO A 118 5.92 -6.31 -2.75
N THR A 119 4.68 -5.92 -2.50
CA THR A 119 4.15 -5.77 -1.15
C THR A 119 4.60 -7.02 -0.41
N LEU A 120 5.40 -6.82 0.65
CA LEU A 120 5.77 -7.89 1.56
C LEU A 120 4.45 -8.56 1.94
N ALA A 121 4.16 -9.67 1.26
CA ALA A 121 3.01 -10.49 1.56
C ALA A 121 3.11 -10.79 3.05
N LEU A 122 2.03 -10.52 3.77
CA LEU A 122 1.86 -10.86 5.16
C LEU A 122 2.54 -12.20 5.42
N LYS A 123 3.59 -12.15 6.26
CA LYS A 123 4.36 -13.23 6.87
C LYS A 123 3.86 -14.63 6.50
N ASN A 124 4.40 -15.18 5.44
CA ASN A 124 4.44 -16.63 5.30
C ASN A 124 5.72 -17.07 6.02
N GLU A 125 5.60 -17.76 7.13
CA GLU A 125 6.75 -18.23 7.93
C GLU A 125 7.78 -18.99 7.07
N ASP A 126 7.34 -19.64 6.01
CA ASP A 126 8.19 -20.36 5.07
C ASP A 126 9.02 -19.41 4.19
N THR A 127 8.49 -18.25 3.81
CA THR A 127 9.23 -17.26 3.02
C THR A 127 10.27 -16.54 3.87
N GLU A 128 9.95 -16.26 5.14
CA GLU A 128 10.87 -15.65 6.11
C GLU A 128 12.03 -16.61 6.42
N LYS A 129 11.75 -17.89 6.62
CA LYS A 129 12.77 -18.94 6.78
C LYS A 129 13.69 -19.06 5.57
N GLN A 130 13.15 -19.01 4.36
CA GLN A 130 13.97 -19.05 3.14
C GLN A 130 14.84 -17.82 2.98
N GLN A 131 14.37 -16.62 3.28
CA GLN A 131 15.15 -15.39 3.24
C GLN A 131 16.27 -15.38 4.29
N ILE A 132 15.98 -15.86 5.50
CA ILE A 132 16.99 -16.01 6.57
C ILE A 132 18.05 -17.04 6.17
N LEU A 133 17.65 -18.17 5.59
CA LEU A 133 18.59 -19.20 5.13
C LEU A 133 19.47 -18.70 3.97
N GLU A 134 18.92 -17.89 3.06
CA GLU A 134 19.67 -17.30 1.96
C GLU A 134 20.64 -16.23 2.47
N ALA A 135 20.23 -15.36 3.39
CA ALA A 135 21.09 -14.39 4.04
C ALA A 135 22.22 -15.05 4.85
N LEU A 136 21.93 -16.16 5.54
CA LEU A 136 22.93 -16.96 6.25
C LEU A 136 23.94 -17.65 5.30
N ARG A 137 23.48 -18.07 4.11
CA ARG A 137 24.36 -18.60 3.06
C ARG A 137 25.29 -17.53 2.50
N GLN A 138 24.78 -16.33 2.23
CA GLN A 138 25.54 -15.21 1.67
C GLN A 138 26.57 -14.68 2.67
N THR A 139 26.30 -14.76 3.97
CA THR A 139 27.24 -14.36 5.04
C THR A 139 28.23 -15.46 5.43
N ALA A 140 28.31 -16.58 4.65
CA ALA A 140 29.22 -17.70 4.89
C ALA A 140 29.19 -18.24 6.34
N ASN A 141 28.03 -18.20 6.99
CA ASN A 141 27.81 -18.67 8.37
C ASN A 141 28.66 -17.96 9.42
N ASN A 142 29.10 -16.75 9.16
CA ASN A 142 30.01 -16.01 10.04
C ASN A 142 29.20 -15.18 11.06
N LYS A 143 28.98 -15.74 12.25
CA LYS A 143 28.27 -15.10 13.37
C LYS A 143 28.86 -13.76 13.81
N SER A 144 30.14 -13.52 13.53
CA SER A 144 30.85 -12.29 13.88
C SER A 144 30.38 -11.06 13.05
N ASN A 145 29.93 -11.26 11.83
CA ASN A 145 29.49 -10.16 10.97
C ASN A 145 28.03 -9.73 11.26
N LEU A 146 27.23 -10.61 11.85
CA LEU A 146 25.85 -10.24 12.25
C LEU A 146 25.86 -9.30 13.47
N SER A 147 26.77 -9.48 14.42
CA SER A 147 26.89 -8.58 15.59
C SER A 147 27.44 -7.20 15.22
N ALA A 148 28.33 -7.13 14.22
CA ALA A 148 28.87 -5.86 13.73
C ALA A 148 27.82 -5.01 12.99
N LEU A 149 26.91 -5.64 12.23
CA LEU A 149 25.81 -4.94 11.55
C LEU A 149 24.75 -4.42 12.51
N MET A 150 24.50 -5.11 13.62
CA MET A 150 23.53 -4.67 14.64
C MET A 150 24.08 -3.60 15.58
N HIS A 151 25.42 -3.43 15.68
CA HIS A 151 26.06 -2.39 16.51
C HIS A 151 26.31 -1.07 15.79
N THR A 152 26.20 -1.01 14.46
CA THR A 152 26.38 0.24 13.71
C THR A 152 25.16 1.15 13.70
N GLU A 153 23.99 0.69 14.13
CA GLU A 153 22.78 1.53 14.23
C GLU A 153 22.62 2.23 15.60
N THR A 154 23.38 1.87 16.62
CA THR A 154 23.26 2.47 17.96
C THR A 154 24.30 3.54 18.31
N ASP A 155 25.32 3.74 17.47
CA ASP A 155 26.41 4.70 17.79
C ASP A 155 26.29 6.07 17.10
N THR A 156 25.18 6.35 16.41
CA THR A 156 24.99 7.66 15.74
C THR A 156 24.24 8.68 16.60
N GLU A 157 23.82 8.33 17.81
CA GLU A 157 23.09 9.25 18.72
C GLU A 157 23.93 9.88 19.84
N ALA A 158 25.24 9.62 19.93
CA ALA A 158 26.07 10.09 21.04
C ALA A 158 27.15 11.14 20.67
N ALA A 159 26.98 11.86 19.54
CA ALA A 159 27.97 12.89 19.14
C ALA A 159 27.31 14.23 18.82
N PHE A 160 26.42 14.73 19.71
CA PHE A 160 26.07 16.14 19.77
C PHE A 160 25.76 16.50 21.23
N CYS A 161 26.83 16.81 21.99
CA CYS A 161 26.80 17.67 23.15
C CYS A 161 27.98 18.61 23.03
#